data_53e81002e8d42424176a9040a403db55
#
_entry.id   53e81002e8d42424176a9040a403db55
#
_cell.length_a   1.000
_cell.length_b   1.000
_cell.length_c   1.000
_cell.angle_alpha   90.00
_cell.angle_beta   90.00
_cell.angle_gamma   90.00
#
_symmetry.space_group_name_H-M   'P 1'
#
loop_
_entity.id
_entity.type
_entity.pdbx_description
1 polymer ?
#
loop_
_entity_poly.entity_id
_entity_poly.type
_entity_poly.pdbx_seq_one_letter_code
_entity_poly.pdbx_strand_id
1 'polypeptide(L)'
;PHKTRMLTVVGSKKMAVFDDTSGDQKLKIYDKGVEPPATLTYAQGVRVRTGDIRIPAIRMSEPLRREHEAFVYAIESREPPLGDGRSGLAVVRALAAGSRSLAAGGTEMKVQS
;
A
#
# COMPACT_ATOMS: atom_id res chain seq x y z
N PRO A 1 -2.46 18.41 -17.57
CA PRO A 1 -2.38 17.05 -17.00
C PRO A 1 -2.23 17.14 -15.50
N HIS A 2 -3.14 16.53 -14.76
CA HIS A 2 -3.10 16.54 -13.30
C HIS A 2 -2.25 15.36 -12.83
N LYS A 3 -1.20 15.64 -12.04
CA LYS A 3 -0.35 14.60 -11.46
C LYS A 3 -1.08 13.95 -10.29
N THR A 4 -1.39 12.67 -10.38
CA THR A 4 -2.00 11.90 -9.31
C THR A 4 -1.01 10.85 -8.81
N ARG A 5 -0.80 10.80 -7.49
CA ARG A 5 -0.02 9.76 -6.81
C ARG A 5 -0.81 9.27 -5.60
N MET A 6 -1.68 8.32 -5.86
CA MET A 6 -2.59 7.79 -4.86
C MET A 6 -2.43 6.28 -4.73
N LEU A 7 -2.37 5.79 -3.50
CA LEU A 7 -2.40 4.37 -3.17
C LEU A 7 -3.59 4.11 -2.25
N THR A 8 -4.45 3.19 -2.64
CA THR A 8 -5.57 2.74 -1.81
C THR A 8 -5.35 1.28 -1.43
N VAL A 9 -5.39 1.01 -0.13
CA VAL A 9 -5.31 -0.35 0.42
C VAL A 9 -6.62 -0.66 1.11
N VAL A 10 -7.30 -1.70 0.63
CA VAL A 10 -8.58 -2.16 1.19
C VAL A 10 -8.36 -3.45 1.96
N GLY A 11 -8.61 -3.40 3.26
CA GLY A 11 -8.60 -4.57 4.14
C GLY A 11 -10.02 -4.94 4.58
N SER A 12 -10.15 -6.08 5.25
CA SER A 12 -11.44 -6.58 5.75
C SER A 12 -12.08 -5.67 6.81
N LYS A 13 -11.28 -4.92 7.55
CA LYS A 13 -11.76 -4.09 8.67
C LYS A 13 -11.60 -2.59 8.43
N LYS A 14 -10.61 -2.19 7.65
CA LYS A 14 -10.26 -0.78 7.41
C LYS A 14 -9.78 -0.58 5.99
N MET A 15 -9.91 0.64 5.50
CA MET A 15 -9.34 1.07 4.23
C MET A 15 -8.39 2.23 4.50
N ALA A 16 -7.22 2.22 3.86
CA ALA A 16 -6.26 3.32 3.90
C ALA A 16 -6.11 3.94 2.52
N VAL A 17 -6.10 5.25 2.45
CA VAL A 17 -5.83 6.02 1.24
C VAL A 17 -4.65 6.92 1.51
N PHE A 18 -3.58 6.73 0.75
CA PHE A 18 -2.41 7.58 0.76
C PHE A 18 -2.38 8.41 -0.51
N ASP A 19 -2.29 9.74 -0.37
CA ASP A 19 -2.19 10.70 -1.47
C ASP A 19 -0.91 11.52 -1.29
N ASP A 20 0.11 11.22 -2.09
CA ASP A 20 1.40 11.91 -2.03
C ASP A 20 1.33 13.37 -2.51
N THR A 21 0.28 13.73 -3.25
CA THR A 21 0.08 15.10 -3.75
C THR A 21 -0.60 16.01 -2.74
N SER A 22 -1.25 15.45 -1.71
CA SER A 22 -1.88 16.21 -0.64
C SER A 22 -0.83 16.86 0.27
N GLY A 23 -1.02 18.12 0.65
CA GLY A 23 -0.10 18.86 1.52
C GLY A 23 -0.11 18.37 2.97
N ASP A 24 -1.28 18.25 3.55
CA ASP A 24 -1.51 18.04 4.98
C ASP A 24 -2.25 16.75 5.33
N GLN A 25 -3.05 16.20 4.42
CA GLN A 25 -3.89 15.02 4.64
C GLN A 25 -3.42 13.81 3.80
N LYS A 26 -2.13 13.51 3.85
CA LYS A 26 -1.54 12.47 3.01
C LYS A 26 -2.09 11.08 3.27
N LEU A 27 -2.46 10.77 4.50
CA LEU A 27 -3.00 9.46 4.87
C LEU A 27 -4.38 9.61 5.50
N LYS A 28 -5.37 8.92 4.94
CA LYS A 28 -6.72 8.78 5.48
C LYS A 28 -6.99 7.33 5.78
N ILE A 29 -7.39 7.03 7.01
CA ILE A 29 -7.75 5.70 7.44
C ILE A 29 -9.25 5.69 7.72
N TYR A 30 -9.97 4.93 6.92
CA TYR A 30 -11.42 4.77 7.03
C TYR A 30 -11.72 3.51 7.85
N ASP A 31 -12.53 3.65 8.88
CA ASP A 31 -13.06 2.51 9.63
C ASP A 31 -14.29 1.96 8.90
N LYS A 32 -14.03 1.32 7.77
CA LYS A 32 -15.02 0.66 6.92
C LYS A 32 -14.69 -0.82 6.80
N GLY A 33 -15.70 -1.64 6.91
CA GLY A 33 -15.54 -3.08 6.78
C GLY A 33 -16.83 -3.73 6.32
N VAL A 34 -16.70 -4.98 5.92
CA VAL A 34 -17.80 -5.85 5.57
C VAL A 34 -17.99 -6.83 6.72
N GLU A 35 -19.17 -6.83 7.33
CA GLU A 35 -19.54 -7.83 8.32
C GLU A 35 -20.20 -9.00 7.58
N PRO A 36 -19.58 -10.20 7.59
CA PRO A 36 -20.25 -11.36 7.07
C PRO A 36 -21.50 -11.63 7.91
N PRO A 37 -22.64 -11.97 7.29
CA PRO A 37 -23.83 -12.35 8.05
C PRO A 37 -23.53 -13.55 8.93
N ALA A 38 -23.98 -13.49 10.19
CA ALA A 38 -23.80 -14.58 11.16
C ALA A 38 -24.45 -15.90 10.71
N THR A 39 -25.40 -15.84 9.79
CA THR A 39 -26.07 -16.98 9.17
C THR A 39 -26.32 -16.65 7.70
N LEU A 40 -25.94 -17.55 6.79
CA LEU A 40 -26.20 -17.43 5.35
C LEU A 40 -27.71 -17.65 5.07
N THR A 41 -28.51 -16.63 5.30
CA THR A 41 -29.89 -16.59 4.83
C THR A 41 -29.97 -15.70 3.60
N TYR A 42 -30.60 -16.18 2.54
CA TYR A 42 -30.71 -15.54 1.21
C TYR A 42 -31.29 -14.11 1.22
N ALA A 43 -31.82 -13.65 2.34
CA ALA A 43 -32.50 -12.36 2.50
C ALA A 43 -31.66 -11.30 3.27
N GLN A 44 -30.50 -11.65 3.81
CA GLN A 44 -29.68 -10.69 4.57
C GLN A 44 -28.53 -10.21 3.69
N GLY A 45 -28.70 -9.00 3.13
CA GLY A 45 -27.67 -8.31 2.38
C GLY A 45 -26.39 -8.09 3.21
N VAL A 46 -25.27 -8.02 2.53
CA VAL A 46 -23.96 -7.67 3.12
C VAL A 46 -24.07 -6.36 3.90
N ARG A 47 -23.78 -6.40 5.20
CA ARG A 47 -23.79 -5.21 6.06
C ARG A 47 -22.46 -4.49 5.92
N VAL A 48 -22.50 -3.29 5.37
CA VAL A 48 -21.31 -2.41 5.33
C VAL A 48 -21.26 -1.63 6.63
N ARG A 49 -20.19 -1.85 7.40
CA ARG A 49 -19.90 -1.06 8.58
C ARG A 49 -19.26 0.26 8.17
N THR A 50 -19.80 1.38 8.61
CA THR A 50 -19.26 2.72 8.40
C THR A 50 -18.92 3.31 9.75
N GLY A 51 -17.65 3.66 9.97
CA GLY A 51 -17.14 4.30 11.16
C GLY A 51 -16.37 5.56 10.84
N ASP A 52 -15.49 5.97 11.75
CA ASP A 52 -14.74 7.22 11.67
C ASP A 52 -13.69 7.24 10.57
N ILE A 53 -13.32 8.46 10.17
CA ILE A 53 -12.16 8.71 9.30
C ILE A 53 -11.07 9.32 10.18
N ARG A 54 -9.94 8.64 10.28
CA ARG A 54 -8.76 9.14 10.98
C ARG A 54 -7.74 9.68 9.99
N ILE A 55 -7.29 10.91 10.21
CA ILE A 55 -6.25 11.56 9.42
C ILE A 55 -5.05 11.81 10.35
N PRO A 56 -4.07 10.91 10.39
CA PRO A 56 -2.89 11.09 11.23
C PRO A 56 -1.99 12.19 10.65
N ALA A 57 -1.43 13.01 11.50
CA ALA A 57 -0.39 13.96 11.11
C ALA A 57 0.89 13.21 10.77
N ILE A 58 1.34 13.31 9.54
CA ILE A 58 2.59 12.70 9.08
C ILE A 58 3.65 13.79 8.98
N ARG A 59 4.71 13.66 9.76
CA ARG A 59 5.87 14.55 9.60
C ARG A 59 6.60 14.18 8.32
N MET A 60 6.61 15.09 7.39
CA MET A 60 7.37 14.95 6.16
C MET A 60 8.83 15.29 6.42
N SER A 61 9.71 14.45 5.94
CA SER A 61 11.14 14.73 5.82
C SER A 61 11.55 14.54 4.37
N GLU A 62 12.64 15.18 3.98
CA GLU A 62 13.15 15.03 2.62
C GLU A 62 13.50 13.56 2.34
N PRO A 63 12.91 12.93 1.31
CA PRO A 63 13.09 11.49 1.06
C PRO A 63 14.55 11.11 0.80
N LEU A 64 15.26 11.91 0.01
CA LEU A 64 16.65 11.64 -0.34
C LEU A 64 17.58 11.71 0.88
N ARG A 65 17.35 12.67 1.76
CA ARG A 65 18.07 12.74 3.03
C ARG A 65 17.87 11.50 3.88
N ARG A 66 16.63 11.02 3.99
CA ARG A 66 16.29 9.78 4.70
C ARG A 66 16.95 8.55 4.11
N GLU A 67 17.01 8.49 2.80
CA GLU A 67 17.69 7.41 2.08
C GLU A 67 19.18 7.37 2.43
N HIS A 68 19.85 8.52 2.40
CA HIS A 68 21.27 8.61 2.78
C HIS A 68 21.52 8.29 4.26
N GLU A 69 20.68 8.80 5.16
CA GLU A 69 20.76 8.49 6.58
C GLU A 69 20.60 6.98 6.84
N ALA A 70 19.65 6.33 6.17
CA ALA A 70 19.43 4.89 6.27
C ALA A 70 20.60 4.09 5.70
N PHE A 71 21.20 4.54 4.61
CA PHE A 71 22.37 3.91 4.01
C PHE A 71 23.59 3.97 4.91
N VAL A 72 23.90 5.16 5.47
CA VAL A 72 25.00 5.33 6.42
C VAL A 72 24.78 4.48 7.66
N TYR A 73 23.57 4.49 8.23
CA TYR A 73 23.22 3.66 9.37
C TYR A 73 23.42 2.17 9.10
N ALA A 74 23.03 1.70 7.92
CA ALA A 74 23.21 0.28 7.55
C ALA A 74 24.70 -0.11 7.45
N ILE A 75 25.56 0.80 7.00
CA ILE A 75 27.03 0.56 6.98
C ILE A 75 27.58 0.48 8.40
N GLU A 76 27.21 1.40 9.26
CA GLU A 76 27.72 1.50 10.64
C GLU A 76 27.21 0.36 11.54
N SER A 77 25.90 0.06 11.46
CA SER A 77 25.26 -0.99 12.28
C SER A 77 25.48 -2.41 11.74
N ARG A 78 25.83 -2.53 10.45
CA ARG A 78 25.83 -3.79 9.68
C ARG A 78 24.45 -4.48 9.63
N GLU A 79 23.40 -3.73 9.86
CA GLU A 79 22.02 -4.20 9.71
C GLU A 79 21.48 -3.88 8.32
N PRO A 80 20.72 -4.79 7.68
CA PRO A 80 20.13 -4.50 6.37
C PRO A 80 19.11 -3.34 6.49
N PRO A 81 19.13 -2.38 5.56
CA PRO A 81 18.14 -1.31 5.52
C PRO A 81 16.76 -1.87 5.15
N LEU A 82 15.69 -1.15 5.50
CA LEU A 82 14.31 -1.52 5.20
C LEU A 82 14.06 -1.76 3.70
N GLY A 83 14.77 -1.05 2.83
CA GLY A 83 14.75 -1.18 1.36
C GLY A 83 16.00 -1.88 0.84
N ASP A 84 16.33 -3.06 1.35
CA ASP A 84 17.49 -3.84 0.91
C ASP A 84 17.34 -4.38 -0.54
N GLY A 85 18.41 -4.95 -1.08
CA GLY A 85 18.41 -5.50 -2.44
C GLY A 85 17.41 -6.65 -2.64
N ARG A 86 17.07 -7.41 -1.60
CA ARG A 86 16.07 -8.49 -1.68
C ARG A 86 14.67 -7.92 -1.82
N SER A 87 14.38 -6.89 -1.05
CA SER A 87 13.12 -6.13 -1.15
C SER A 87 12.98 -5.49 -2.54
N GLY A 88 14.04 -4.86 -3.04
CA GLY A 88 14.08 -4.31 -4.40
C GLY A 88 13.86 -5.36 -5.48
N LEU A 89 14.48 -6.53 -5.36
CA LEU A 89 14.31 -7.64 -6.30
C LEU A 89 12.85 -8.14 -6.31
N ALA A 90 12.21 -8.25 -5.14
CA ALA A 90 10.80 -8.66 -5.05
C ALA A 90 9.88 -7.69 -5.80
N VAL A 91 10.12 -6.38 -5.65
CA VAL A 91 9.37 -5.35 -6.38
C VAL A 91 9.57 -5.47 -7.89
N VAL A 92 10.82 -5.61 -8.36
CA VAL A 92 11.12 -5.76 -9.79
C VAL A 92 10.46 -7.02 -10.38
N ARG A 93 10.47 -8.14 -9.65
CA ARG A 93 9.80 -9.37 -10.07
C ARG A 93 8.29 -9.18 -10.20
N ALA A 94 7.65 -8.50 -9.26
CA ALA A 94 6.22 -8.20 -9.31
C ALA A 94 5.89 -7.31 -10.52
N LEU A 95 6.68 -6.26 -10.75
CA LEU A 95 6.50 -5.36 -11.90
C LEU A 95 6.71 -6.10 -13.24
N ALA A 96 7.72 -6.95 -13.32
CA ALA A 96 7.98 -7.76 -14.52
C ALA A 96 6.82 -8.74 -14.80
N ALA A 97 6.25 -9.37 -13.75
CA ALA A 97 5.08 -10.22 -13.91
C ALA A 97 3.86 -9.41 -14.39
N GLY A 98 3.65 -8.23 -13.83
CA GLY A 98 2.60 -7.30 -14.28
C GLY A 98 2.75 -6.89 -15.74
N SER A 99 3.96 -6.55 -16.15
CA SER A 99 4.26 -6.19 -17.55
C SER A 99 3.99 -7.35 -18.52
N ARG A 100 4.36 -8.57 -18.14
CA ARG A 100 4.04 -9.76 -18.93
C ARG A 100 2.53 -10.02 -19.01
N SER A 101 1.82 -9.85 -17.90
CA SER A 101 0.37 -9.97 -17.87
C SER A 101 -0.30 -8.97 -18.80
N LEU A 102 0.12 -7.72 -18.79
CA LEU A 102 -0.38 -6.69 -19.71
C LEU A 102 -0.15 -7.07 -21.18
N ALA A 103 1.06 -7.50 -21.52
CA ALA A 103 1.40 -7.91 -22.88
C ALA A 103 0.59 -9.14 -23.35
N ALA A 104 0.14 -9.98 -22.41
CA ALA A 104 -0.67 -11.16 -22.68
C ALA A 104 -2.19 -10.92 -22.51
N GLY A 105 -2.66 -9.66 -22.56
CA GLY A 105 -4.08 -9.32 -22.48
C GLY A 105 -4.69 -9.44 -21.07
N GLY A 106 -3.87 -9.33 -20.02
CA GLY A 106 -4.34 -9.37 -18.62
C GLY A 106 -4.42 -10.78 -18.02
N THR A 107 -3.76 -11.77 -18.62
CA THR A 107 -3.73 -13.14 -18.09
C THR A 107 -2.98 -13.22 -16.77
N GLU A 108 -3.38 -14.15 -15.90
CA GLU A 108 -2.70 -14.40 -14.63
C GLU A 108 -1.25 -14.85 -14.86
N MET A 109 -0.32 -14.18 -14.17
CA MET A 109 1.11 -14.47 -14.23
C MET A 109 1.66 -14.72 -12.84
N LYS A 110 2.40 -15.83 -12.67
CA LYS A 110 3.12 -16.07 -11.41
C LYS A 110 4.30 -15.12 -11.28
N VAL A 111 4.45 -14.55 -10.10
CA VAL A 111 5.67 -13.84 -9.71
C VAL A 111 6.75 -14.89 -9.43
N GLN A 112 7.87 -14.81 -10.13
CA GLN A 112 9.00 -15.74 -9.93
C GLN A 112 9.57 -15.54 -8.53
N SER A 113 9.80 -16.60 -7.81
CA SER A 113 10.44 -16.60 -6.48
C SER A 113 11.95 -16.33 -6.56
#